data_185279766f2dce5be6c2d671845e8031
#
_entry.id   185279766f2dce5be6c2d671845e8031
#
_cell.length_a   1.000
_cell.length_b   1.000
_cell.length_c   1.000
_cell.angle_alpha   90.00
_cell.angle_beta   90.00
_cell.angle_gamma   90.00
#
_symmetry.space_group_name_H-M   'P 1'
#
loop_
_entity.id
_entity.type
_entity.pdbx_description
1 polymer ?
#
loop_
_entity_poly.entity_id
_entity_poly.type
_entity_poly.pdbx_seq_one_letter_code
_entity_poly.pdbx_strand_id
1 'polypeptide(L)'
;MSDGEMDEFLKRPLLMRLGVIDKDGYPLVHPVWFLYMDCRFYVVSSVRSRKVKAIEHNRNVYFVVDDMVDGKPRGVRGKGNATVEYNSVTVNDLMRANIIKYIGSLEKDVSKRLMDEANDSAAIIIEPLYIATWIG
;
A
#
# COMPACT_ATOMS: atom_id res chain seq x y z
N MET A 1 -14.18 12.36 6.90
CA MET A 1 -14.87 11.09 6.61
C MET A 1 -15.15 10.36 7.91
N SER A 2 -16.31 9.71 8.00
CA SER A 2 -16.55 8.74 9.05
C SER A 2 -15.67 7.49 8.83
N ASP A 3 -15.59 6.61 9.82
CA ASP A 3 -14.84 5.35 9.66
C ASP A 3 -15.40 4.51 8.51
N GLY A 4 -16.73 4.44 8.39
CA GLY A 4 -17.36 3.72 7.28
C GLY A 4 -17.09 4.33 5.91
N GLU A 5 -17.09 5.65 5.82
CA GLU A 5 -16.74 6.36 4.59
C GLU A 5 -15.27 6.13 4.22
N MET A 6 -14.37 6.15 5.18
CA MET A 6 -12.96 5.85 4.97
C MET A 6 -12.76 4.43 4.46
N ASP A 7 -13.43 3.45 5.07
CA ASP A 7 -13.35 2.06 4.64
C ASP A 7 -13.81 1.90 3.18
N GLU A 8 -14.92 2.50 2.80
CA GLU A 8 -15.41 2.46 1.42
C GLU A 8 -14.47 3.17 0.45
N PHE A 9 -13.93 4.31 0.86
CA PHE A 9 -12.95 5.05 0.06
C PHE A 9 -11.71 4.22 -0.23
N LEU A 10 -11.18 3.54 0.78
CA LEU A 10 -9.94 2.75 0.67
C LEU A 10 -10.13 1.41 -0.06
N LYS A 11 -11.36 0.97 -0.30
CA LYS A 11 -11.63 -0.20 -1.15
C LYS A 11 -11.50 0.09 -2.64
N ARG A 12 -11.51 1.36 -3.03
CA ARG A 12 -11.41 1.76 -4.43
C ARG A 12 -9.99 1.52 -4.95
N PRO A 13 -9.83 1.22 -6.25
CA PRO A 13 -8.50 0.95 -6.84
C PRO A 13 -7.71 2.25 -7.03
N LEU A 14 -7.42 2.92 -5.95
CA LEU A 14 -6.63 4.15 -5.90
C LEU A 14 -5.17 3.81 -5.59
N LEU A 15 -4.28 4.72 -5.91
CA LEU A 15 -2.88 4.57 -5.54
C LEU A 15 -2.61 5.22 -4.19
N MET A 16 -1.77 4.57 -3.40
CA MET A 16 -1.16 5.17 -2.22
C MET A 16 0.18 5.77 -2.63
N ARG A 17 0.45 7.00 -2.21
CA ARG A 17 1.82 7.52 -2.24
C ARG A 17 2.43 7.19 -0.89
N LEU A 18 3.39 6.28 -0.91
CA LEU A 18 4.06 5.79 0.28
C LEU A 18 5.41 6.47 0.40
N GLY A 19 5.61 7.19 1.51
CA GLY A 19 6.88 7.82 1.85
C GLY A 19 7.63 7.00 2.88
N VAL A 20 8.87 6.68 2.55
CA VAL A 20 9.82 5.98 3.43
C VAL A 20 11.07 6.82 3.58
N ILE A 21 11.93 6.50 4.54
CA ILE A 21 13.17 7.23 4.76
C ILE A 21 14.33 6.38 4.25
N ASP A 22 15.06 6.90 3.27
CA ASP A 22 16.21 6.18 2.74
C ASP A 22 17.41 6.22 3.70
N LYS A 23 18.48 5.51 3.35
CA LYS A 23 19.68 5.40 4.18
C LYS A 23 20.37 6.74 4.43
N ASP A 24 20.16 7.73 3.55
CA ASP A 24 20.74 9.06 3.66
C ASP A 24 19.83 10.04 4.41
N GLY A 25 18.68 9.57 4.91
CA GLY A 25 17.73 10.37 5.65
C GLY A 25 16.75 11.16 4.79
N TYR A 26 16.71 10.91 3.48
CA TYR A 26 15.77 11.58 2.59
C TYR A 26 14.47 10.80 2.45
N PRO A 27 13.35 11.51 2.30
CA PRO A 27 12.08 10.84 1.99
C PRO A 27 12.11 10.29 0.56
N LEU A 28 11.75 9.01 0.44
CA LEU A 28 11.60 8.32 -0.83
C LEU A 28 10.12 8.01 -1.00
N VAL A 29 9.49 8.52 -2.07
CA VAL A 29 8.04 8.41 -2.26
C VAL A 29 7.74 7.61 -3.51
N HIS A 30 6.89 6.59 -3.37
CA HIS A 30 6.46 5.74 -4.48
C HIS A 30 4.94 5.61 -4.51
N PRO A 31 4.33 5.64 -5.71
CA PRO A 31 2.94 5.22 -5.87
C PRO A 31 2.87 3.69 -5.81
N VAL A 32 1.98 3.15 -5.00
CA VAL A 32 1.85 1.71 -4.81
C VAL A 32 0.39 1.28 -4.77
N TRP A 33 0.13 0.04 -5.13
CA TRP A 33 -1.13 -0.62 -4.83
C TRP A 33 -1.16 -0.97 -3.34
N PHE A 34 -2.35 -1.01 -2.76
CA PHE A 34 -2.49 -1.34 -1.34
C PHE A 34 -3.81 -2.06 -1.06
N LEU A 35 -3.82 -2.77 0.05
CA LEU A 35 -5.04 -3.26 0.69
C LEU A 35 -5.15 -2.61 2.06
N TYR A 36 -6.37 -2.35 2.49
CA TYR A 36 -6.65 -1.88 3.84
C TYR A 36 -7.57 -2.88 4.53
N MET A 37 -7.07 -3.54 5.56
CA MET A 37 -7.80 -4.56 6.31
C MET A 37 -7.39 -4.50 7.77
N ASP A 38 -8.34 -4.65 8.68
CA ASP A 38 -8.06 -4.70 10.12
C ASP A 38 -7.23 -3.51 10.61
N CYS A 39 -7.56 -2.32 10.11
CA CYS A 39 -6.88 -1.07 10.45
C CYS A 39 -5.39 -1.04 10.09
N ARG A 40 -4.97 -1.84 9.09
CA ARG A 40 -3.60 -1.89 8.58
C ARG A 40 -3.58 -1.78 7.07
N PHE A 41 -2.48 -1.27 6.53
CA PHE A 41 -2.24 -1.24 5.09
C PHE A 41 -1.23 -2.31 4.71
N TYR A 42 -1.46 -2.94 3.55
CA TYR A 42 -0.61 -4.02 3.04
C TYR A 42 -0.19 -3.68 1.61
N VAL A 43 1.11 -3.68 1.36
CA VAL A 43 1.70 -3.36 0.06
C VAL A 43 2.63 -4.49 -0.34
N VAL A 44 2.44 -5.05 -1.53
CA VAL A 44 3.35 -6.09 -2.06
C VAL A 44 4.38 -5.41 -2.95
N SER A 45 5.65 -5.70 -2.72
CA SER A 45 6.74 -5.09 -3.44
C SER A 45 7.92 -6.06 -3.58
N SER A 46 8.71 -5.88 -4.65
CA SER A 46 9.93 -6.68 -4.85
C SER A 46 10.82 -6.60 -3.61
N VAL A 47 11.42 -7.75 -3.24
CA VAL A 47 12.39 -7.81 -2.14
C VAL A 47 13.62 -6.94 -2.42
N ARG A 48 13.90 -6.64 -3.69
CA ARG A 48 15.03 -5.80 -4.10
C ARG A 48 14.68 -4.32 -4.19
N SER A 49 13.44 -3.94 -3.95
CA SER A 49 13.02 -2.54 -4.04
C SER A 49 13.70 -1.68 -2.97
N ARG A 50 13.92 -0.40 -3.32
CA ARG A 50 14.49 0.57 -2.38
C ARG A 50 13.61 0.79 -1.16
N LYS A 51 12.28 0.77 -1.35
CA LYS A 51 11.35 0.99 -0.23
C LYS A 51 11.39 -0.16 0.79
N VAL A 52 11.51 -1.41 0.34
CA VAL A 52 11.67 -2.55 1.25
C VAL A 52 12.96 -2.40 2.05
N LYS A 53 14.07 -2.10 1.37
CA LYS A 53 15.37 -1.91 2.03
C LYS A 53 15.35 -0.73 3.01
N ALA A 54 14.71 0.35 2.63
CA ALA A 54 14.59 1.53 3.50
C ALA A 54 13.82 1.20 4.78
N ILE A 55 12.71 0.49 4.66
CA ILE A 55 11.88 0.11 5.81
C ILE A 55 12.64 -0.83 6.76
N GLU A 56 13.49 -1.71 6.25
CA GLU A 56 14.32 -2.58 7.09
C GLU A 56 15.26 -1.80 8.01
N HIS A 57 15.69 -0.59 7.60
CA HIS A 57 16.54 0.29 8.39
C HIS A 57 15.76 1.32 9.19
N ASN A 58 14.66 1.81 8.65
CA ASN A 58 13.84 2.83 9.32
C ASN A 58 12.37 2.52 9.07
N ARG A 59 11.66 2.17 10.13
CA ARG A 59 10.28 1.72 10.06
C ARG A 59 9.26 2.84 9.97
N ASN A 60 9.68 4.09 10.08
CA ASN A 60 8.80 5.25 10.01
C ASN A 60 8.37 5.50 8.57
N VAL A 61 7.06 5.57 8.36
CA VAL A 61 6.48 5.84 7.04
C VAL A 61 5.41 6.91 7.15
N TYR A 62 5.17 7.57 6.05
CA TYR A 62 4.03 8.45 5.86
C TYR A 62 3.32 8.05 4.57
N PHE A 63 1.99 8.21 4.53
CA PHE A 63 1.24 7.80 3.35
C PHE A 63 0.09 8.75 3.08
N VAL A 64 -0.34 8.78 1.81
CA VAL A 64 -1.53 9.48 1.38
C VAL A 64 -2.23 8.70 0.28
N VAL A 65 -3.56 8.63 0.38
CA VAL A 65 -4.43 8.10 -0.66
C VAL A 65 -5.46 9.19 -0.94
N ASP A 66 -5.54 9.64 -2.16
CA ASP A 66 -6.43 10.74 -2.51
C ASP A 66 -7.08 10.55 -3.87
N ASP A 67 -8.19 11.25 -4.09
CA ASP A 67 -8.79 11.43 -5.40
C ASP A 67 -9.43 12.81 -5.49
N MET A 68 -10.07 13.07 -6.60
CA MET A 68 -10.78 14.31 -6.83
C MET A 68 -12.18 14.02 -7.35
N VAL A 69 -13.18 14.62 -6.72
CA VAL A 69 -14.59 14.50 -7.14
C VAL A 69 -15.13 15.89 -7.34
N ASP A 70 -15.63 16.17 -8.55
CA ASP A 70 -16.18 17.49 -8.93
C ASP A 70 -15.22 18.64 -8.63
N GLY A 71 -13.92 18.42 -8.89
CA GLY A 71 -12.88 19.41 -8.65
C GLY A 71 -12.48 19.59 -7.18
N LYS A 72 -13.02 18.78 -6.28
CA LYS A 72 -12.74 18.85 -4.86
C LYS A 72 -11.86 17.66 -4.43
N PRO A 73 -10.70 17.93 -3.85
CA PRO A 73 -9.85 16.85 -3.34
C PRO A 73 -10.43 16.25 -2.07
N ARG A 74 -10.27 14.95 -1.93
CA ARG A 74 -10.55 14.23 -0.68
C ARG A 74 -9.52 13.14 -0.50
N GLY A 75 -9.29 12.73 0.72
CA GLY A 75 -8.30 11.70 0.95
C GLY A 75 -8.13 11.26 2.38
N VAL A 76 -7.18 10.35 2.51
CA VAL A 76 -6.73 9.77 3.76
C VAL A 76 -5.21 9.89 3.79
N ARG A 77 -4.65 10.42 4.86
CA ARG A 77 -3.21 10.47 5.07
C ARG A 77 -2.87 10.07 6.48
N GLY A 78 -1.67 9.60 6.69
CA GLY A 78 -1.25 9.25 8.03
C GLY A 78 0.21 8.85 8.11
N LYS A 79 0.64 8.61 9.32
CA LYS A 79 1.98 8.08 9.62
C LYS A 79 1.85 6.79 10.39
N GLY A 80 2.86 5.95 10.28
CA GLY A 80 2.87 4.68 10.96
C GLY A 80 4.22 4.02 10.98
N ASN A 81 4.23 2.80 11.51
CA ASN A 81 5.38 1.92 11.47
C ASN A 81 5.14 0.83 10.46
N ALA A 82 6.15 0.54 9.65
CA ALA A 82 6.08 -0.52 8.66
C ALA A 82 7.02 -1.66 9.03
N THR A 83 6.59 -2.88 8.73
CA THR A 83 7.39 -4.09 8.83
C THR A 83 7.37 -4.81 7.50
N VAL A 84 8.33 -5.70 7.28
CA VAL A 84 8.43 -6.48 6.05
C VAL A 84 8.18 -7.94 6.39
N GLU A 85 7.24 -8.56 5.69
CA GLU A 85 6.89 -9.97 5.82
C GLU A 85 7.32 -10.72 4.57
N TYR A 86 8.08 -11.79 4.74
CA TYR A 86 8.64 -12.57 3.64
C TYR A 86 7.91 -13.91 3.42
N ASN A 87 6.97 -14.27 4.29
CA ASN A 87 6.26 -15.55 4.17
C ASN A 87 5.53 -15.64 2.81
N SER A 88 5.87 -16.66 2.03
CA SER A 88 5.36 -16.79 0.66
C SER A 88 3.84 -16.98 0.58
N VAL A 89 3.24 -17.67 1.53
CA VAL A 89 1.77 -17.86 1.56
C VAL A 89 1.10 -16.50 1.76
N THR A 90 1.56 -15.72 2.73
CA THR A 90 1.03 -14.39 3.01
C THR A 90 1.19 -13.47 1.80
N VAL A 91 2.39 -13.42 1.21
CA VAL A 91 2.66 -12.58 0.04
C VAL A 91 1.79 -12.96 -1.14
N ASN A 92 1.65 -14.25 -1.44
CA ASN A 92 0.81 -14.72 -2.53
C ASN A 92 -0.66 -14.38 -2.32
N ASP A 93 -1.17 -14.56 -1.11
CA ASP A 93 -2.56 -14.22 -0.77
C ASP A 93 -2.83 -12.73 -0.95
N LEU A 94 -1.90 -11.89 -0.50
CA LEU A 94 -2.00 -10.44 -0.65
C LEU A 94 -1.92 -10.03 -2.13
N MET A 95 -1.07 -10.67 -2.92
CA MET A 95 -0.98 -10.38 -4.35
C MET A 95 -2.29 -10.73 -5.06
N ARG A 96 -2.90 -11.88 -4.77
CA ARG A 96 -4.20 -12.25 -5.33
C ARG A 96 -5.26 -11.20 -5.01
N ALA A 97 -5.33 -10.78 -3.77
CA ALA A 97 -6.30 -9.77 -3.33
C ALA A 97 -6.07 -8.42 -4.04
N ASN A 98 -4.81 -8.02 -4.23
CA ASN A 98 -4.47 -6.82 -4.99
C ASN A 98 -4.90 -6.93 -6.46
N ILE A 99 -4.66 -8.07 -7.08
CA ILE A 99 -5.06 -8.31 -8.48
C ILE A 99 -6.58 -8.18 -8.62
N ILE A 100 -7.34 -8.77 -7.72
CA ILE A 100 -8.80 -8.67 -7.76
C ILE A 100 -9.24 -7.20 -7.59
N LYS A 101 -8.62 -6.47 -6.68
CA LYS A 101 -8.96 -5.05 -6.43
C LYS A 101 -8.67 -4.17 -7.64
N TYR A 102 -7.49 -4.31 -8.26
CA TYR A 102 -7.00 -3.37 -9.28
C TYR A 102 -7.24 -3.84 -10.72
N ILE A 103 -7.30 -5.14 -10.96
CA ILE A 103 -7.46 -5.72 -12.30
C ILE A 103 -8.83 -6.39 -12.46
N GLY A 104 -9.33 -7.03 -11.41
CA GLY A 104 -10.65 -7.65 -11.37
C GLY A 104 -10.69 -9.12 -11.79
N SER A 105 -9.59 -9.70 -12.25
CA SER A 105 -9.53 -11.10 -12.69
C SER A 105 -8.13 -11.68 -12.51
N LEU A 106 -8.05 -12.93 -12.05
CA LEU A 106 -6.80 -13.69 -11.97
C LEU A 106 -6.44 -14.36 -13.28
N GLU A 107 -7.33 -14.37 -14.27
CA GLU A 107 -7.17 -15.11 -15.52
C GLU A 107 -6.42 -14.32 -16.61
N LYS A 108 -6.25 -13.01 -16.44
CA LYS A 108 -5.57 -12.19 -17.44
C LYS A 108 -4.07 -12.46 -17.43
N ASP A 109 -3.42 -12.26 -18.58
CA ASP A 109 -1.97 -12.46 -18.71
C ASP A 109 -1.17 -11.60 -17.74
N VAL A 110 -1.58 -10.32 -17.55
CA VAL A 110 -0.94 -9.43 -16.58
C VAL A 110 -1.06 -9.97 -15.16
N SER A 111 -2.21 -10.56 -14.81
CA SER A 111 -2.45 -11.16 -13.49
C SER A 111 -1.52 -12.33 -13.23
N LYS A 112 -1.33 -13.18 -14.23
CA LYS A 112 -0.44 -14.34 -14.12
C LYS A 112 1.02 -13.92 -13.96
N ARG A 113 1.44 -12.87 -14.67
CA ARG A 113 2.79 -12.31 -14.50
C ARG A 113 3.01 -11.75 -13.09
N LEU A 114 2.02 -11.04 -12.56
CA LEU A 114 2.09 -10.51 -11.20
C LEU A 114 2.17 -11.62 -10.16
N MET A 115 1.45 -12.72 -10.37
CA MET A 115 1.56 -13.88 -9.47
C MET A 115 2.95 -14.51 -9.52
N ASP A 116 3.60 -14.55 -10.69
CA ASP A 116 4.99 -15.00 -10.80
C ASP A 116 5.94 -14.06 -10.07
N GLU A 117 5.74 -12.74 -10.22
CA GLU A 117 6.56 -11.73 -9.52
C GLU A 117 6.41 -11.83 -8.00
N ALA A 118 5.27 -12.30 -7.50
CA ALA A 118 5.05 -12.47 -6.07
C ALA A 118 6.08 -13.41 -5.44
N ASN A 119 6.67 -14.33 -6.19
CA ASN A 119 7.70 -15.24 -5.69
C ASN A 119 8.98 -14.50 -5.25
N ASP A 120 9.24 -13.32 -5.82
CA ASP A 120 10.38 -12.46 -5.48
C ASP A 120 9.92 -11.18 -4.76
N SER A 121 8.79 -11.24 -4.10
CA SER A 121 8.18 -10.09 -3.43
C SER A 121 8.06 -10.32 -1.93
N ALA A 122 7.89 -9.22 -1.21
CA ALA A 122 7.59 -9.20 0.21
C ALA A 122 6.35 -8.35 0.45
N ALA A 123 5.75 -8.50 1.61
CA ALA A 123 4.65 -7.65 2.04
C ALA A 123 5.16 -6.58 3.01
N ILE A 124 4.88 -5.34 2.69
CA ILE A 124 5.06 -4.22 3.60
C ILE A 124 3.76 -4.07 4.37
N ILE A 125 3.83 -4.17 5.69
CA ILE A 125 2.67 -4.07 6.58
C ILE A 125 2.80 -2.77 7.35
N ILE A 126 1.86 -1.85 7.16
CA ILE A 126 1.86 -0.54 7.80
C ILE A 126 0.83 -0.53 8.91
N GLU A 127 1.29 -0.30 10.13
CA GLU A 127 0.43 -0.08 11.29
C GLU A 127 0.32 1.43 11.51
N PRO A 128 -0.85 2.03 11.24
CA PRO A 128 -1.01 3.47 11.42
C PRO A 128 -0.93 3.87 12.89
N LEU A 129 -0.20 4.96 13.15
CA LEU A 129 -0.17 5.63 14.46
C LEU A 129 -1.05 6.86 14.46
N TYR A 130 -1.35 7.39 13.28
CA TYR A 130 -2.16 8.58 13.10
C TYR A 130 -2.77 8.56 11.71
N ILE A 131 -4.06 8.84 11.63
CA ILE A 131 -4.79 8.98 10.37
C ILE A 131 -5.59 10.27 10.40
N ALA A 132 -5.52 11.04 9.32
CA ALA A 132 -6.36 12.20 9.06
C ALA A 132 -7.11 12.00 7.75
N THR A 133 -8.35 12.43 7.72
CA THR A 133 -9.17 12.41 6.49
C THR A 133 -9.65 13.82 6.19
N TRP A 134 -9.92 14.08 4.91
CA TRP A 134 -10.49 15.35 4.50
C TRP A 134 -11.42 15.18 3.31
N ILE A 135 -12.39 16.08 3.24
CA ILE A 135 -13.28 16.26 2.09
C ILE A 135 -13.25 17.78 1.83
N GLY A 136 -12.59 18.18 0.76
CA GLY A 136 -12.35 19.59 0.56
C GLY A 136 -13.13 20.24 -0.56
#